data_d15882982b4353ae9eb3614683c4ae7b
#
_entry.id   d15882982b4353ae9eb3614683c4ae7b
#
_cell.length_a   1.000
_cell.length_b   1.000
_cell.length_c   1.000
_cell.angle_alpha   90.00
_cell.angle_beta   90.00
_cell.angle_gamma   90.00
#
_symmetry.space_group_name_H-M   'P 1'
#
loop_
_entity.id
_entity.type
_entity.pdbx_description
1 polymer ?
#
loop_
_entity_poly.entity_id
_entity_poly.type
_entity_poly.pdbx_seq_one_letter_code
_entity_poly.pdbx_strand_id
1 'polypeptide(L)'
;MLLWVFMYLSHPPQLRTGQPLEYYKQCCSELHDSSFPGTELFIGRIILGDSSRVVQLHMKEGNAVIVSIAVAQGDKLEGISLNLSSHRIKEEMEDKGYQSSIFSDVLIFYENFVVLYWGDDGIDTIEWWDPEYWDQASFIEATYP
;
A
#
# COMPACT_ATOMS: atom_id res chain seq x y z
N MET A 1 -2.28 -22.40 -13.20
CA MET A 1 -1.53 -21.26 -13.77
C MET A 1 -1.34 -20.21 -12.69
N LEU A 2 -0.10 -19.76 -12.50
CA LEU A 2 0.18 -18.68 -11.58
C LEU A 2 -0.13 -17.34 -12.26
N LEU A 3 -1.01 -16.57 -11.65
CA LEU A 3 -1.32 -15.22 -12.11
C LEU A 3 -0.44 -14.25 -11.34
N TRP A 4 0.47 -13.60 -12.05
CA TRP A 4 1.34 -12.60 -11.43
C TRP A 4 0.58 -11.29 -11.31
N VAL A 5 0.68 -10.66 -10.15
CA VAL A 5 0.04 -9.37 -9.91
C VAL A 5 1.09 -8.27 -10.09
N PHE A 6 0.79 -7.35 -11.00
CA PHE A 6 1.63 -6.18 -11.26
C PHE A 6 1.02 -4.98 -10.53
N MET A 7 1.82 -4.33 -9.70
CA MET A 7 1.42 -3.15 -8.95
C MET A 7 2.28 -1.96 -9.33
N TYR A 8 1.75 -0.78 -9.10
CA TYR A 8 2.40 0.47 -9.46
C TYR A 8 2.41 1.43 -8.28
N LEU A 9 3.44 2.28 -8.22
CA LEU A 9 3.55 3.29 -7.17
C LEU A 9 2.45 4.36 -7.30
N SER A 10 1.92 4.56 -8.51
CA SER A 10 0.95 5.62 -8.77
C SER A 10 -0.42 5.40 -8.14
N HIS A 11 -0.84 4.15 -7.96
CA HIS A 11 -2.15 3.83 -7.39
C HIS A 11 -2.21 2.37 -6.94
N PRO A 12 -3.08 2.05 -5.96
CA PRO A 12 -3.29 0.65 -5.59
C PRO A 12 -3.97 -0.13 -6.72
N PRO A 13 -3.73 -1.46 -6.81
CA PRO A 13 -4.35 -2.28 -7.86
C PRO A 13 -5.87 -2.30 -7.72
N GLN A 14 -6.58 -2.03 -8.83
CA GLN A 14 -8.03 -2.05 -8.94
C GLN A 14 -8.76 -1.06 -8.02
N LEU A 15 -8.05 -0.24 -7.27
CA LEU A 15 -8.63 0.70 -6.33
C LEU A 15 -8.06 2.10 -6.55
N ARG A 16 -8.77 3.09 -6.01
CA ARG A 16 -8.30 4.47 -5.92
C ARG A 16 -8.20 4.85 -4.45
N THR A 17 -7.29 5.74 -4.12
CA THR A 17 -7.28 6.40 -2.82
C THR A 17 -8.28 7.56 -2.82
N GLY A 18 -8.61 8.05 -1.63
CA GLY A 18 -9.40 9.28 -1.50
C GLY A 18 -10.88 9.13 -1.80
N GLN A 19 -11.40 7.93 -1.88
CA GLN A 19 -12.80 7.69 -2.18
C GLN A 19 -13.62 7.47 -0.92
N PRO A 20 -14.96 7.70 -0.99
CA PRO A 20 -15.83 7.40 0.14
C PRO A 20 -16.02 5.90 0.34
N LEU A 21 -16.47 5.50 1.51
CA LEU A 21 -16.66 4.10 1.87
C LEU A 21 -17.53 3.33 0.86
N GLU A 22 -18.55 3.97 0.30
CA GLU A 22 -19.44 3.35 -0.69
C GLU A 22 -18.69 2.84 -1.92
N TYR A 23 -17.65 3.54 -2.34
CA TYR A 23 -16.79 3.09 -3.45
C TYR A 23 -16.13 1.76 -3.09
N TYR A 24 -15.56 1.65 -1.88
CA TYR A 24 -14.85 0.44 -1.46
C TYR A 24 -15.79 -0.73 -1.19
N LYS A 25 -17.03 -0.46 -0.78
CA LYS A 25 -18.04 -1.50 -0.63
C LYS A 25 -18.35 -2.20 -1.95
N GLN A 26 -18.21 -1.50 -3.07
CA GLN A 26 -18.42 -2.07 -4.40
C GLN A 26 -17.20 -2.86 -4.91
N CYS A 27 -16.00 -2.53 -4.43
CA CYS A 27 -14.75 -3.11 -4.92
C CYS A 27 -14.22 -4.23 -4.02
N CYS A 28 -14.58 -4.22 -2.74
CA CYS A 28 -14.03 -5.13 -1.74
C CYS A 28 -15.15 -5.96 -1.11
N SER A 29 -14.82 -7.20 -0.72
CA SER A 29 -15.73 -8.06 0.02
C SER A 29 -15.40 -8.02 1.51
N GLU A 30 -16.36 -8.47 2.35
CA GLU A 30 -16.18 -8.63 3.79
C GLU A 30 -15.70 -7.38 4.51
N LEU A 31 -16.02 -6.21 3.94
CA LEU A 31 -15.59 -4.94 4.51
C LEU A 31 -16.34 -4.68 5.82
N HIS A 32 -15.59 -4.46 6.89
CA HIS A 32 -16.16 -4.25 8.22
C HIS A 32 -15.39 -3.18 8.98
N ASP A 33 -16.09 -2.54 9.91
CA ASP A 33 -15.52 -1.50 10.77
C ASP A 33 -14.61 -2.14 11.82
N SER A 34 -13.35 -1.72 11.83
CA SER A 34 -12.34 -2.16 12.80
C SER A 34 -11.73 -0.95 13.52
N SER A 35 -12.49 0.14 13.60
CA SER A 35 -12.05 1.40 14.18
C SER A 35 -11.76 1.27 15.67
N PHE A 36 -10.85 2.10 16.16
CA PHE A 36 -10.51 2.21 17.57
C PHE A 36 -10.32 3.72 17.89
N PRO A 37 -10.26 4.10 19.18
CA PRO A 37 -10.21 5.52 19.54
C PRO A 37 -9.11 6.28 18.79
N GLY A 38 -9.53 7.34 18.08
CA GLY A 38 -8.63 8.18 17.30
C GLY A 38 -8.33 7.69 15.89
N THR A 39 -8.79 6.48 15.51
CA THR A 39 -8.50 5.90 14.19
C THR A 39 -9.74 5.26 13.60
N GLU A 40 -10.21 5.77 12.46
CA GLU A 40 -11.28 5.15 11.72
C GLU A 40 -10.69 4.21 10.68
N LEU A 41 -10.96 2.91 10.85
CA LEU A 41 -10.32 1.86 10.05
C LEU A 41 -11.37 0.86 9.59
N PHE A 42 -11.34 0.52 8.30
CA PHE A 42 -12.14 -0.56 7.73
C PHE A 42 -11.22 -1.62 7.16
N ILE A 43 -11.56 -2.88 7.35
CA ILE A 43 -10.79 -4.01 6.85
C ILE A 43 -11.71 -4.88 5.99
N GLY A 44 -11.21 -5.28 4.83
CA GLY A 44 -11.94 -6.15 3.92
C GLY A 44 -10.99 -6.97 3.09
N ARG A 45 -11.50 -7.49 1.96
CA ARG A 45 -10.69 -8.33 1.08
C ARG A 45 -10.92 -7.94 -0.37
N ILE A 46 -9.88 -8.14 -1.17
CA ILE A 46 -9.92 -7.94 -2.62
C ILE A 46 -9.25 -9.13 -3.28
N ILE A 47 -9.75 -9.52 -4.46
CA ILE A 47 -9.12 -10.59 -5.24
C ILE A 47 -8.21 -9.98 -6.28
N LEU A 48 -6.93 -10.32 -6.20
CA LEU A 48 -5.92 -9.91 -7.16
C LEU A 48 -5.32 -11.18 -7.78
N GLY A 49 -5.42 -11.29 -9.10
CA GLY A 49 -5.04 -12.52 -9.75
C GLY A 49 -5.93 -13.66 -9.27
N ASP A 50 -5.34 -14.67 -8.64
CA ASP A 50 -6.04 -15.84 -8.11
C ASP A 50 -6.06 -15.87 -6.57
N SER A 51 -5.68 -14.80 -5.91
CA SER A 51 -5.61 -14.79 -4.45
C SER A 51 -6.43 -13.66 -3.82
N SER A 52 -6.98 -13.96 -2.65
CA SER A 52 -7.70 -12.99 -1.83
C SER A 52 -6.72 -12.30 -0.91
N ARG A 53 -6.74 -10.97 -0.90
CA ARG A 53 -5.82 -10.14 -0.12
C ARG A 53 -6.58 -9.31 0.89
N VAL A 54 -5.98 -9.12 2.05
CA VAL A 54 -6.51 -8.18 3.04
C VAL A 54 -6.29 -6.75 2.55
N VAL A 55 -7.34 -5.94 2.66
CA VAL A 55 -7.30 -4.50 2.38
C VAL A 55 -7.63 -3.76 3.67
N GLN A 56 -6.86 -2.72 3.98
CA GLN A 56 -7.15 -1.84 5.10
C GLN A 56 -7.33 -0.41 4.58
N LEU A 57 -8.37 0.24 5.07
CA LEU A 57 -8.73 1.60 4.68
C LEU A 57 -8.69 2.50 5.92
N HIS A 58 -7.77 3.46 5.93
CA HIS A 58 -7.74 4.49 6.97
C HIS A 58 -8.58 5.67 6.48
N MET A 59 -9.64 5.98 7.20
CA MET A 59 -10.61 7.00 6.81
C MET A 59 -10.36 8.32 7.54
N LYS A 60 -10.49 9.42 6.81
CA LYS A 60 -10.51 10.78 7.34
C LYS A 60 -11.54 11.57 6.56
N GLU A 61 -12.39 12.30 7.25
CA GLU A 61 -13.40 13.16 6.61
C GLU A 61 -14.26 12.41 5.59
N GLY A 62 -14.53 11.13 5.86
CA GLY A 62 -15.38 10.30 5.02
C GLY A 62 -14.70 9.66 3.83
N ASN A 63 -13.39 9.85 3.65
CA ASN A 63 -12.65 9.30 2.52
C ASN A 63 -11.46 8.45 2.99
N ALA A 64 -11.07 7.46 2.19
CA ALA A 64 -9.91 6.64 2.49
C ALA A 64 -8.63 7.38 2.11
N VAL A 65 -7.92 7.86 3.11
CA VAL A 65 -6.69 8.64 2.91
C VAL A 65 -5.45 7.74 2.85
N ILE A 66 -5.55 6.47 3.29
CA ILE A 66 -4.53 5.45 3.13
C ILE A 66 -5.22 4.15 2.76
N VAL A 67 -4.75 3.51 1.69
CA VAL A 67 -5.19 2.18 1.26
C VAL A 67 -4.00 1.24 1.38
N SER A 68 -4.15 0.18 2.18
CA SER A 68 -3.11 -0.84 2.38
C SER A 68 -3.57 -2.16 1.79
N ILE A 69 -2.67 -2.86 1.11
CA ILE A 69 -2.97 -4.18 0.54
C ILE A 69 -1.84 -5.15 0.91
N ALA A 70 -2.23 -6.35 1.35
CA ALA A 70 -1.28 -7.42 1.65
C ALA A 70 -0.60 -7.91 0.38
N VAL A 71 0.69 -8.20 0.48
CA VAL A 71 1.51 -8.70 -0.62
C VAL A 71 1.55 -10.22 -0.58
N ALA A 72 1.53 -10.86 -1.75
CA ALA A 72 1.64 -12.30 -1.87
C ALA A 72 2.83 -12.67 -2.77
N GLN A 73 3.24 -13.92 -2.69
CA GLN A 73 4.35 -14.42 -3.49
C GLN A 73 4.06 -14.24 -4.99
N GLY A 74 5.05 -13.77 -5.72
CA GLY A 74 4.93 -13.53 -7.16
C GLY A 74 4.52 -12.13 -7.54
N ASP A 75 4.13 -11.29 -6.57
CA ASP A 75 3.77 -9.90 -6.84
C ASP A 75 4.98 -9.10 -7.30
N LYS A 76 4.73 -8.14 -8.18
CA LYS A 76 5.75 -7.22 -8.67
C LYS A 76 5.29 -5.78 -8.51
N LEU A 77 6.22 -4.92 -8.15
CA LEU A 77 5.98 -3.48 -8.05
C LEU A 77 6.88 -2.79 -9.06
N GLU A 78 6.32 -2.04 -10.00
CA GLU A 78 7.06 -1.41 -11.11
C GLU A 78 7.92 -2.43 -11.86
N GLY A 79 7.43 -3.68 -11.98
CA GLY A 79 8.15 -4.77 -12.63
C GLY A 79 9.21 -5.45 -11.77
N ILE A 80 9.43 -4.99 -10.55
CA ILE A 80 10.43 -5.53 -9.64
C ILE A 80 9.80 -6.57 -8.73
N SER A 81 10.43 -7.75 -8.62
CA SER A 81 9.96 -8.80 -7.74
C SER A 81 10.02 -8.37 -6.28
N LEU A 82 8.91 -8.57 -5.56
CA LEU A 82 8.83 -8.23 -4.14
C LEU A 82 9.38 -9.36 -3.23
N ASN A 83 9.92 -10.42 -3.81
CA ASN A 83 10.59 -11.49 -3.05
C ASN A 83 12.04 -11.15 -2.70
N LEU A 84 12.54 -10.02 -3.16
CA LEU A 84 13.91 -9.58 -2.90
C LEU A 84 14.02 -8.95 -1.52
N SER A 85 15.26 -8.81 -1.03
CA SER A 85 15.53 -8.09 0.21
C SER A 85 15.17 -6.60 0.06
N SER A 86 14.97 -5.92 1.19
CA SER A 86 14.64 -4.48 1.18
C SER A 86 15.71 -3.65 0.48
N HIS A 87 16.97 -3.95 0.73
CA HIS A 87 18.09 -3.23 0.10
C HIS A 87 18.13 -3.45 -1.41
N ARG A 88 17.82 -4.65 -1.86
CA ARG A 88 17.81 -4.98 -3.29
C ARG A 88 16.65 -4.28 -4.00
N ILE A 89 15.48 -4.26 -3.38
CA ILE A 89 14.33 -3.55 -3.93
C ILE A 89 14.64 -2.06 -4.04
N LYS A 90 15.26 -1.49 -3.01
CA LYS A 90 15.66 -0.08 -3.02
C LYS A 90 16.61 0.21 -4.17
N GLU A 91 17.64 -0.62 -4.37
CA GLU A 91 18.60 -0.47 -5.46
C GLU A 91 17.91 -0.52 -6.83
N GLU A 92 17.06 -1.51 -7.05
CA GLU A 92 16.39 -1.67 -8.34
C GLU A 92 15.39 -0.55 -8.61
N MET A 93 14.72 -0.03 -7.57
CA MET A 93 13.83 1.13 -7.70
C MET A 93 14.62 2.39 -8.04
N GLU A 94 15.76 2.61 -7.40
CA GLU A 94 16.63 3.76 -7.70
C GLU A 94 17.12 3.72 -9.13
N ASP A 95 17.45 2.53 -9.64
CA ASP A 95 17.87 2.36 -11.03
C ASP A 95 16.77 2.75 -12.02
N LYS A 96 15.53 2.70 -11.59
CA LYS A 96 14.37 3.14 -12.39
C LYS A 96 14.00 4.59 -12.15
N GLY A 97 14.70 5.28 -11.25
CA GLY A 97 14.46 6.69 -10.95
C GLY A 97 13.54 6.94 -9.76
N TYR A 98 13.18 5.92 -9.00
CA TYR A 98 12.32 6.07 -7.82
C TYR A 98 13.16 6.17 -6.57
N GLN A 99 13.19 7.35 -5.96
CA GLN A 99 13.96 7.60 -4.75
C GLN A 99 13.21 7.13 -3.51
N SER A 100 13.93 6.54 -2.57
CA SER A 100 13.33 6.03 -1.34
C SER A 100 14.30 6.11 -0.18
N SER A 101 13.77 5.97 1.04
CA SER A 101 14.54 5.88 2.27
C SER A 101 14.16 4.61 3.01
N ILE A 102 15.13 3.94 3.61
CA ILE A 102 14.91 2.70 4.34
C ILE A 102 15.13 2.95 5.84
N PHE A 103 14.16 2.49 6.65
CA PHE A 103 14.22 2.61 8.11
C PHE A 103 13.78 1.27 8.70
N SER A 104 14.74 0.53 9.30
CA SER A 104 14.43 -0.78 9.89
C SER A 104 13.71 -1.68 8.86
N ASP A 105 12.43 -1.94 9.02
CA ASP A 105 11.59 -2.80 8.17
C ASP A 105 10.62 -2.00 7.31
N VAL A 106 10.95 -0.74 7.00
CA VAL A 106 10.07 0.14 6.22
C VAL A 106 10.85 0.81 5.10
N LEU A 107 10.30 0.79 3.89
CA LEU A 107 10.84 1.50 2.74
C LEU A 107 9.83 2.55 2.30
N ILE A 108 10.25 3.83 2.26
CA ILE A 108 9.35 4.95 2.03
C ILE A 108 9.71 5.67 0.74
N PHE A 109 8.74 5.79 -0.15
CA PHE A 109 8.86 6.54 -1.41
C PHE A 109 8.19 7.90 -1.22
N TYR A 110 8.96 8.90 -0.80
CA TYR A 110 8.40 10.21 -0.44
C TYR A 110 7.74 10.96 -1.59
N GLU A 111 8.28 10.81 -2.79
CA GLU A 111 7.71 11.48 -3.96
C GLU A 111 6.43 10.80 -4.48
N ASN A 112 6.25 9.53 -4.14
CA ASN A 112 5.16 8.70 -4.65
C ASN A 112 4.06 8.46 -3.62
N PHE A 113 4.27 8.85 -2.36
CA PHE A 113 3.31 8.64 -1.26
C PHE A 113 3.02 7.15 -1.04
N VAL A 114 4.05 6.32 -1.08
CA VAL A 114 3.94 4.87 -0.92
C VAL A 114 4.90 4.38 0.16
N VAL A 115 4.43 3.43 0.97
CA VAL A 115 5.24 2.81 2.04
C VAL A 115 5.16 1.30 1.89
N LEU A 116 6.32 0.63 1.94
CA LEU A 116 6.42 -0.83 1.96
C LEU A 116 6.86 -1.28 3.34
N TYR A 117 6.16 -2.27 3.89
CA TYR A 117 6.49 -2.86 5.20
C TYR A 117 6.98 -4.28 5.04
N TRP A 118 8.06 -4.63 5.75
CA TRP A 118 8.61 -5.98 5.79
C TRP A 118 8.18 -6.69 7.06
N GLY A 119 7.70 -7.94 6.88
CA GLY A 119 7.47 -8.87 7.96
C GLY A 119 8.64 -9.86 8.05
N ASP A 120 8.44 -10.96 8.77
CA ASP A 120 9.47 -11.98 8.98
C ASP A 120 9.86 -12.71 7.70
N ASP A 121 8.91 -12.86 6.77
CA ASP A 121 9.09 -13.65 5.54
C ASP A 121 9.25 -12.77 4.28
N GLY A 122 9.61 -11.51 4.44
CA GLY A 122 9.76 -10.58 3.34
C GLY A 122 8.71 -9.48 3.39
N ILE A 123 8.42 -8.88 2.23
CA ILE A 123 7.47 -7.77 2.18
C ILE A 123 6.06 -8.26 2.54
N ASP A 124 5.40 -7.50 3.39
CA ASP A 124 4.11 -7.88 3.99
C ASP A 124 2.97 -7.05 3.42
N THR A 125 3.16 -5.73 3.36
CA THR A 125 2.09 -4.79 3.03
C THR A 125 2.64 -3.62 2.24
N ILE A 126 1.83 -3.12 1.30
CA ILE A 126 2.08 -1.86 0.62
C ILE A 126 0.97 -0.90 1.00
N GLU A 127 1.32 0.34 1.35
CA GLU A 127 0.37 1.42 1.60
C GLU A 127 0.50 2.50 0.53
N TRP A 128 -0.64 2.88 -0.04
CA TRP A 128 -0.76 4.04 -0.91
C TRP A 128 -1.48 5.14 -0.13
N TRP A 129 -0.82 6.28 0.02
CA TRP A 129 -1.36 7.44 0.73
C TRP A 129 -1.92 8.41 -0.30
N ASP A 130 -3.10 8.96 -0.04
CA ASP A 130 -3.78 9.84 -1.00
C ASP A 130 -3.05 11.17 -1.13
N PRO A 131 -2.46 11.49 -2.31
CA PRO A 131 -1.73 12.74 -2.48
C PRO A 131 -2.62 13.98 -2.55
N GLU A 132 -3.93 13.82 -2.63
CA GLU A 132 -4.87 14.94 -2.53
C GLU A 132 -5.16 15.32 -1.08
N TYR A 133 -5.03 14.36 -0.16
CA TYR A 133 -5.19 14.62 1.28
C TYR A 133 -3.86 14.98 1.93
N TRP A 134 -2.81 14.20 1.62
CA TRP A 134 -1.48 14.40 2.19
C TRP A 134 -0.63 15.25 1.25
N ASP A 135 0.04 16.27 1.78
CA ASP A 135 1.13 16.91 1.05
C ASP A 135 2.43 16.19 1.43
N GLN A 136 3.51 16.51 0.74
CA GLN A 136 4.78 15.83 0.98
C GLN A 136 5.30 16.05 2.41
N ALA A 137 5.14 17.24 2.95
CA ALA A 137 5.58 17.56 4.30
C ALA A 137 4.82 16.75 5.37
N SER A 138 3.49 16.69 5.27
CA SER A 138 2.67 15.94 6.22
C SER A 138 2.89 14.43 6.09
N PHE A 139 3.10 13.94 4.88
CA PHE A 139 3.42 12.54 4.64
C PHE A 139 4.78 12.17 5.28
N ILE A 140 5.79 12.99 5.07
CA ILE A 140 7.11 12.78 5.68
C ILE A 140 6.99 12.79 7.21
N GLU A 141 6.30 13.77 7.77
CA GLU A 141 6.12 13.86 9.22
C GLU A 141 5.42 12.64 9.80
N ALA A 142 4.39 12.12 9.10
CA ALA A 142 3.63 10.97 9.56
C ALA A 142 4.38 9.64 9.41
N THR A 143 5.29 9.52 8.45
CA THR A 143 6.01 8.27 8.16
C THR A 143 7.42 8.23 8.70
N TYR A 144 8.04 9.37 8.94
CA TYR A 144 9.41 9.44 9.45
C TYR A 144 9.44 9.01 10.91
N PRO A 145 10.30 8.05 11.29
CA PRO A 145 10.36 7.55 12.65
C PRO A 145 10.96 8.55 13.67
#